data_71fdf632a373873ab16fc9a675f44041
#
_entry.id   71fdf632a373873ab16fc9a675f44041
#
_cell.length_a   1.000
_cell.length_b   1.000
_cell.length_c   1.000
_cell.angle_alpha   90.00
_cell.angle_beta   90.00
_cell.angle_gamma   90.00
#
_symmetry.space_group_name_H-M   'P 1'
#
loop_
_entity.id
_entity.type
_entity.pdbx_description
1 polymer ?
#
loop_
_entity_poly.entity_id
_entity_poly.type
_entity_poly.pdbx_seq_one_letter_code
_entity_poly.pdbx_strand_id
1 'polypeptide(L)'
;MKRLIIPILLILTFLISACASVASTPLPSQPQADPVSTESASPEFDSATRMDDQGAIIFEVTPLNLDQTAEALEFNIVLTTHSIDLSMDLAATATLASDTGISVNSTLWDAPRGGHHVEGKLFCPVTVDGKSIFDGAAKLTLTITDVDTPIRTFEWELK
;
A
#
# COMPACT_ATOMS: atom_id res chain seq x y z
N MET A 1 28.90 56.65 7.37
CA MET A 1 29.55 57.43 6.29
C MET A 1 29.38 56.67 4.98
N LYS A 2 28.82 57.36 3.98
CA LYS A 2 28.81 57.12 2.51
C LYS A 2 28.24 55.76 2.01
N ARG A 3 26.99 55.72 1.70
CA ARG A 3 26.26 55.80 0.41
C ARG A 3 27.11 55.42 -0.82
N LEU A 4 26.74 54.33 -1.48
CA LEU A 4 26.82 54.28 -2.96
C LEU A 4 25.66 53.47 -3.52
N ILE A 5 24.77 54.19 -4.14
CA ILE A 5 23.65 53.74 -4.97
C ILE A 5 24.21 53.67 -6.39
N ILE A 6 24.06 52.55 -7.06
CA ILE A 6 24.25 52.45 -8.51
C ILE A 6 23.04 51.77 -9.09
N PRO A 7 22.28 52.44 -9.99
CA PRO A 7 21.21 51.83 -10.75
C PRO A 7 21.77 51.29 -12.06
N ILE A 8 21.51 50.05 -12.39
CA ILE A 8 21.76 49.52 -13.73
C ILE A 8 20.40 49.09 -14.33
N LEU A 9 19.95 49.99 -15.09
CA LEU A 9 19.31 50.10 -16.38
C LEU A 9 19.01 48.78 -17.10
N LEU A 10 17.74 48.64 -17.21
CA LEU A 10 16.88 47.94 -18.15
C LEU A 10 17.46 47.78 -19.56
N ILE A 11 17.54 46.55 -20.07
CA ILE A 11 17.50 46.28 -21.51
C ILE A 11 16.46 45.18 -21.78
N LEU A 12 15.33 45.66 -22.24
CA LEU A 12 14.23 44.86 -22.77
C LEU A 12 14.54 44.57 -24.24
N THR A 13 14.89 43.35 -24.60
CA THR A 13 14.95 42.91 -26.00
C THR A 13 13.84 41.91 -26.27
N PHE A 14 12.83 42.42 -26.94
CA PHE A 14 11.79 41.62 -27.58
C PHE A 14 12.40 40.87 -28.78
N LEU A 15 12.41 39.56 -28.75
CA LEU A 15 12.63 38.71 -29.90
C LEU A 15 11.27 38.09 -30.29
N ILE A 16 10.71 38.64 -31.35
CA ILE A 16 9.55 38.10 -32.05
C ILE A 16 10.07 36.89 -32.84
N SER A 17 9.71 35.68 -32.40
CA SER A 17 9.97 34.46 -33.17
C SER A 17 8.73 34.12 -34.01
N ALA A 18 8.91 34.17 -35.32
CA ALA A 18 7.90 33.87 -36.31
C ALA A 18 7.58 32.37 -36.32
N CYS A 19 6.32 32.01 -36.19
CA CYS A 19 5.81 30.66 -36.45
C CYS A 19 5.93 30.34 -37.92
N ALA A 20 6.85 29.46 -38.31
CA ALA A 20 6.81 28.80 -39.62
C ALA A 20 5.85 27.62 -39.56
N SER A 21 4.75 27.69 -40.27
CA SER A 21 3.83 26.58 -40.48
C SER A 21 4.51 25.51 -41.34
N VAL A 22 4.87 24.40 -40.79
CA VAL A 22 5.32 23.21 -41.52
C VAL A 22 4.06 22.47 -42.00
N ALA A 23 3.87 22.41 -43.29
CA ALA A 23 2.83 21.59 -43.90
C ALA A 23 3.09 20.13 -43.60
N SER A 24 2.21 19.51 -42.82
CA SER A 24 2.23 18.10 -42.52
C SER A 24 1.79 17.30 -43.74
N THR A 25 2.70 16.59 -44.37
CA THR A 25 2.38 15.56 -45.37
C THR A 25 1.64 14.42 -44.66
N PRO A 26 0.49 13.95 -45.20
CA PRO A 26 -0.18 12.80 -44.59
C PRO A 26 0.63 11.56 -44.78
N LEU A 27 1.06 10.99 -43.66
CA LEU A 27 1.68 9.66 -43.56
C LEU A 27 0.60 8.60 -43.80
N PRO A 28 0.85 7.52 -44.57
CA PRO A 28 -0.15 6.49 -44.80
C PRO A 28 -0.57 5.85 -43.47
N SER A 29 -1.87 5.75 -43.26
CA SER A 29 -2.49 5.10 -42.11
C SER A 29 -1.99 3.69 -41.95
N GLN A 30 -1.17 3.43 -40.93
CA GLN A 30 -0.98 2.09 -40.43
C GLN A 30 -2.30 1.60 -39.81
N PRO A 31 -2.66 0.32 -40.01
CA PRO A 31 -3.78 -0.26 -39.29
C PRO A 31 -3.50 -0.12 -37.79
N GLN A 32 -4.31 0.69 -37.13
CA GLN A 32 -4.33 0.78 -35.70
C GLN A 32 -4.85 -0.55 -35.19
N ALA A 33 -3.95 -1.37 -34.69
CA ALA A 33 -4.34 -2.51 -33.87
C ALA A 33 -5.11 -1.91 -32.69
N ASP A 34 -6.37 -2.29 -32.56
CA ASP A 34 -7.18 -2.01 -31.40
C ASP A 34 -6.34 -2.37 -30.18
N PRO A 35 -6.27 -1.49 -29.14
CA PRO A 35 -5.68 -1.91 -27.88
C PRO A 35 -6.55 -3.06 -27.40
N VAL A 36 -5.99 -4.27 -27.46
CA VAL A 36 -6.50 -5.38 -26.67
C VAL A 36 -6.43 -4.87 -25.25
N SER A 37 -7.61 -4.43 -24.76
CA SER A 37 -7.85 -4.21 -23.36
C SER A 37 -7.62 -5.57 -22.72
N THR A 38 -6.38 -5.81 -22.31
CA THR A 38 -6.10 -6.84 -21.34
C THR A 38 -6.77 -6.29 -20.08
N GLU A 39 -8.05 -6.59 -19.97
CA GLU A 39 -8.77 -6.57 -18.71
C GLU A 39 -7.97 -7.52 -17.82
N SER A 40 -6.99 -6.92 -17.12
CA SER A 40 -6.34 -7.56 -16.02
C SER A 40 -7.48 -7.83 -15.06
N ALA A 41 -7.97 -9.07 -15.08
CA ALA A 41 -8.84 -9.56 -14.03
C ALA A 41 -8.06 -9.33 -12.75
N SER A 42 -8.31 -8.19 -12.10
CA SER A 42 -7.92 -7.97 -10.73
C SER A 42 -8.56 -9.11 -9.97
N PRO A 43 -7.78 -9.93 -9.28
CA PRO A 43 -8.36 -10.99 -8.48
C PRO A 43 -9.38 -10.35 -7.54
N GLU A 44 -10.42 -11.07 -7.23
CA GLU A 44 -11.56 -10.73 -6.34
C GLU A 44 -11.13 -10.21 -4.95
N PHE A 45 -9.82 -10.06 -4.74
CA PHE A 45 -9.14 -9.55 -3.55
C PHE A 45 -9.19 -8.03 -3.36
N ASP A 46 -9.50 -7.24 -4.39
CA ASP A 46 -9.56 -5.77 -4.25
C ASP A 46 -10.68 -5.34 -3.27
N SER A 47 -11.72 -6.16 -3.14
CA SER A 47 -12.76 -5.97 -2.12
C SER A 47 -12.37 -6.42 -0.70
N ALA A 48 -11.23 -7.08 -0.55
CA ALA A 48 -10.75 -7.63 0.72
C ALA A 48 -9.80 -6.67 1.48
N THR A 49 -9.33 -5.60 0.84
CA THR A 49 -8.48 -4.60 1.49
C THR A 49 -9.25 -3.87 2.60
N ARG A 50 -8.60 -3.71 3.73
CA ARG A 50 -9.08 -2.92 4.87
C ARG A 50 -8.13 -1.77 5.12
N MET A 51 -8.68 -0.60 5.39
CA MET A 51 -7.92 0.60 5.69
C MET A 51 -8.19 1.06 7.11
N ASP A 52 -7.15 1.54 7.79
CA ASP A 52 -7.23 2.19 9.09
C ASP A 52 -6.33 3.43 9.05
N ASP A 53 -6.91 4.59 9.30
CA ASP A 53 -6.26 5.91 9.28
C ASP A 53 -6.16 6.55 10.68
N GLN A 54 -6.25 5.73 11.74
CA GLN A 54 -6.06 6.21 13.11
C GLN A 54 -4.61 6.67 13.33
N GLY A 55 -4.45 7.79 14.04
CA GLY A 55 -3.13 8.33 14.39
C GLY A 55 -2.38 8.91 13.19
N ALA A 56 -1.07 8.78 13.19
CA ALA A 56 -0.18 9.35 12.18
C ALA A 56 0.24 8.34 11.08
N ILE A 57 -0.11 7.06 11.23
CA ILE A 57 0.18 6.02 10.25
C ILE A 57 -1.13 5.51 9.66
N ILE A 58 -1.23 5.57 8.32
CA ILE A 58 -2.30 4.92 7.55
C ILE A 58 -1.86 3.48 7.27
N PHE A 59 -2.74 2.54 7.57
CA PHE A 59 -2.59 1.12 7.25
C PHE A 59 -3.55 0.73 6.14
N GLU A 60 -3.05 0.02 5.14
CA GLU A 60 -3.84 -0.73 4.17
C GLU A 60 -3.45 -2.20 4.27
N VAL A 61 -4.41 -3.07 4.57
CA VAL A 61 -4.19 -4.49 4.81
C VAL A 61 -5.03 -5.30 3.84
N THR A 62 -4.36 -6.11 3.03
CA THR A 62 -4.98 -6.99 2.02
C THR A 62 -4.55 -8.42 2.26
N PRO A 63 -5.47 -9.37 2.53
CA PRO A 63 -5.11 -10.78 2.57
C PRO A 63 -4.73 -11.25 1.16
N LEU A 64 -3.58 -11.90 1.02
CA LEU A 64 -3.12 -12.47 -0.25
C LEU A 64 -3.66 -13.88 -0.45
N ASN A 65 -3.96 -14.58 0.65
CA ASN A 65 -4.68 -15.83 0.64
C ASN A 65 -5.58 -15.90 1.89
N LEU A 66 -6.72 -16.55 1.78
CA LEU A 66 -7.58 -16.99 2.87
C LEU A 66 -7.85 -18.50 2.71
N ASP A 67 -6.80 -19.23 2.32
CA ASP A 67 -6.86 -20.65 2.02
C ASP A 67 -6.67 -21.48 3.29
N GLN A 68 -7.68 -22.28 3.63
CA GLN A 68 -7.66 -23.18 4.79
C GLN A 68 -6.60 -24.28 4.67
N THR A 69 -6.08 -24.55 3.47
CA THR A 69 -5.06 -25.58 3.22
C THR A 69 -3.63 -25.03 3.25
N ALA A 70 -3.47 -23.71 3.34
CA ALA A 70 -2.16 -23.08 3.46
C ALA A 70 -1.53 -23.37 4.84
N GLU A 71 -0.22 -23.38 4.91
CA GLU A 71 0.50 -23.46 6.20
C GLU A 71 0.49 -22.13 6.95
N ALA A 72 0.43 -21.04 6.19
CA ALA A 72 0.34 -19.68 6.72
C ALA A 72 -0.55 -18.80 5.84
N LEU A 73 -1.25 -17.87 6.48
CA LEU A 73 -1.91 -16.76 5.79
C LEU A 73 -0.92 -15.63 5.60
N GLU A 74 -0.97 -15.03 4.41
CA GLU A 74 -0.16 -13.88 4.01
C GLU A 74 -1.04 -12.65 3.87
N PHE A 75 -0.61 -11.55 4.47
CA PHE A 75 -1.23 -10.24 4.34
C PHE A 75 -0.23 -9.27 3.72
N ASN A 76 -0.61 -8.62 2.62
CA ASN A 76 0.10 -7.45 2.13
C ASN A 76 -0.30 -6.26 2.99
N ILE A 77 0.68 -5.57 3.57
CA ILE A 77 0.43 -4.40 4.42
C ILE A 77 1.23 -3.23 3.86
N VAL A 78 0.52 -2.13 3.59
CA VAL A 78 1.11 -0.85 3.21
C VAL A 78 0.94 0.12 4.36
N LEU A 79 2.05 0.72 4.77
CA LEU A 79 2.15 1.74 5.80
C LEU A 79 2.53 3.07 5.17
N THR A 80 1.77 4.11 5.45
CA THR A 80 2.07 5.47 4.97
C THR A 80 1.96 6.48 6.10
N THR A 81 2.96 7.34 6.22
CA THR A 81 3.02 8.41 7.23
C THR A 81 3.78 9.61 6.71
N HIS A 82 3.65 10.74 7.40
CA HIS A 82 4.43 11.96 7.16
C HIS A 82 5.36 12.34 8.31
N SER A 83 5.32 11.63 9.43
CA SER A 83 5.97 12.07 10.66
C SER A 83 6.67 10.97 11.47
N ILE A 84 6.48 9.70 11.14
CA ILE A 84 7.01 8.56 11.89
C ILE A 84 7.97 7.77 11.02
N ASP A 85 9.10 7.30 11.58
CA ASP A 85 9.96 6.35 10.90
C ASP A 85 9.40 4.92 11.05
N LEU A 86 9.07 4.29 9.91
CA LEU A 86 8.42 2.98 9.84
C LEU A 86 9.43 1.84 9.98
N SER A 87 10.15 1.78 11.11
CA SER A 87 11.18 0.76 11.38
C SER A 87 10.69 -0.40 12.27
N MET A 88 9.41 -0.37 12.70
CA MET A 88 8.83 -1.39 13.59
C MET A 88 8.77 -2.77 12.93
N ASP A 89 8.74 -3.79 13.77
CA ASP A 89 8.50 -5.18 13.37
C ASP A 89 7.05 -5.56 13.70
N LEU A 90 6.20 -5.60 12.67
CA LEU A 90 4.78 -5.93 12.88
C LEU A 90 4.56 -7.36 13.35
N ALA A 91 5.49 -8.29 13.10
CA ALA A 91 5.35 -9.66 13.60
C ALA A 91 5.30 -9.73 15.13
N ALA A 92 5.98 -8.81 15.79
CA ALA A 92 6.00 -8.77 17.27
C ALA A 92 4.70 -8.23 17.89
N THR A 93 3.86 -7.54 17.10
CA THR A 93 2.70 -6.78 17.58
C THR A 93 1.38 -7.26 17.00
N ALA A 94 1.41 -8.19 16.05
CA ALA A 94 0.23 -8.65 15.32
C ALA A 94 -0.22 -10.05 15.78
N THR A 95 -1.54 -10.19 15.94
CA THR A 95 -2.23 -11.44 16.27
C THR A 95 -3.41 -11.64 15.34
N LEU A 96 -3.57 -12.84 14.79
CA LEU A 96 -4.72 -13.23 14.01
C LEU A 96 -5.63 -14.14 14.84
N ALA A 97 -6.90 -13.81 14.93
CA ALA A 97 -7.89 -14.58 15.68
C ALA A 97 -9.12 -14.92 14.85
N SER A 98 -9.74 -16.03 15.14
CA SER A 98 -11.07 -16.39 14.64
C SER A 98 -12.17 -16.00 15.64
N ASP A 99 -13.40 -15.88 15.16
CA ASP A 99 -14.59 -15.68 15.99
C ASP A 99 -14.92 -16.88 16.90
N THR A 100 -14.29 -18.04 16.66
CA THR A 100 -14.36 -19.21 17.55
C THR A 100 -13.41 -19.13 18.75
N GLY A 101 -12.55 -18.09 18.81
CA GLY A 101 -11.62 -17.85 19.91
C GLY A 101 -10.25 -18.51 19.74
N ILE A 102 -9.96 -19.12 18.60
CA ILE A 102 -8.60 -19.59 18.28
C ILE A 102 -7.78 -18.38 17.81
N SER A 103 -6.58 -18.21 18.35
CA SER A 103 -5.69 -17.11 17.97
C SER A 103 -4.26 -17.56 17.77
N VAL A 104 -3.56 -16.93 16.85
CA VAL A 104 -2.16 -17.17 16.50
C VAL A 104 -1.40 -15.85 16.46
N ASN A 105 -0.17 -15.85 16.92
CA ASN A 105 0.73 -14.71 16.72
C ASN A 105 1.33 -14.78 15.33
N SER A 106 1.54 -13.63 14.70
CA SER A 106 2.31 -13.57 13.45
C SER A 106 3.76 -13.98 13.70
N THR A 107 4.41 -14.52 12.66
CA THR A 107 5.75 -15.13 12.76
C THR A 107 6.83 -14.39 12.01
N LEU A 108 6.44 -13.63 10.98
CA LEU A 108 7.37 -12.91 10.13
C LEU A 108 6.73 -11.61 9.60
N TRP A 109 7.48 -10.53 9.66
CA TRP A 109 7.24 -9.30 8.90
C TRP A 109 8.37 -9.13 7.87
N ASP A 110 8.07 -9.42 6.62
CA ASP A 110 9.02 -9.30 5.50
C ASP A 110 8.79 -7.96 4.78
N ALA A 111 9.55 -6.96 5.20
CA ALA A 111 9.44 -5.60 4.70
C ALA A 111 10.77 -4.83 4.83
N PRO A 112 10.98 -3.78 4.02
CA PRO A 112 12.02 -2.80 4.28
C PRO A 112 11.82 -2.14 5.64
N ARG A 113 12.90 -1.72 6.28
CA ARG A 113 12.84 -1.00 7.55
C ARG A 113 13.11 0.48 7.35
N GLY A 114 12.26 1.30 7.95
CA GLY A 114 12.40 2.77 7.97
C GLY A 114 11.79 3.47 6.77
N GLY A 115 11.75 4.80 6.84
CA GLY A 115 11.12 5.65 5.85
C GLY A 115 9.66 5.99 6.18
N HIS A 116 8.97 6.64 5.25
CA HIS A 116 7.60 7.14 5.43
C HIS A 116 6.57 6.38 4.59
N HIS A 117 7.02 5.41 3.82
CA HIS A 117 6.18 4.49 3.06
C HIS A 117 6.86 3.12 3.04
N VAL A 118 6.19 2.13 3.60
CA VAL A 118 6.68 0.75 3.69
C VAL A 118 5.59 -0.18 3.22
N GLU A 119 5.94 -1.08 2.32
CA GLU A 119 5.09 -2.18 1.88
C GLU A 119 5.80 -3.49 2.19
N GLY A 120 5.07 -4.45 2.75
CA GLY A 120 5.62 -5.74 3.13
C GLY A 120 4.55 -6.81 3.33
N LYS A 121 5.02 -8.01 3.67
CA LYS A 121 4.17 -9.17 3.93
C LYS A 121 4.24 -9.60 5.38
N LEU A 122 3.07 -9.75 5.99
CA LEU A 122 2.91 -10.32 7.31
C LEU A 122 2.44 -11.77 7.18
N PHE A 123 3.09 -12.67 7.90
CA PHE A 123 2.79 -14.10 7.88
C PHE A 123 2.21 -14.55 9.22
N CYS A 124 1.04 -15.21 9.16
CA CYS A 124 0.36 -15.77 10.33
C CYS A 124 0.16 -17.26 10.11
N PRO A 125 0.61 -18.17 11.03
CA PRO A 125 0.36 -19.58 10.88
C PRO A 125 -1.15 -19.86 10.94
N VAL A 126 -1.60 -20.95 10.30
CA VAL A 126 -3.03 -21.31 10.31
C VAL A 126 -3.37 -22.25 11.47
N THR A 127 -2.38 -22.77 12.19
CA THR A 127 -2.58 -23.74 13.27
C THR A 127 -1.85 -23.34 14.55
N VAL A 128 -2.46 -23.63 15.68
CA VAL A 128 -1.88 -23.52 17.01
C VAL A 128 -2.37 -24.69 17.86
N ASP A 129 -1.46 -25.36 18.57
CA ASP A 129 -1.77 -26.52 19.42
C ASP A 129 -2.61 -27.62 18.72
N GLY A 130 -2.36 -27.83 17.42
CA GLY A 130 -3.06 -28.82 16.59
C GLY A 130 -4.47 -28.42 16.17
N LYS A 131 -4.92 -27.20 16.41
CA LYS A 131 -6.20 -26.65 15.98
C LYS A 131 -5.99 -25.64 14.86
N SER A 132 -6.88 -25.70 13.85
CA SER A 132 -6.87 -24.70 12.78
C SER A 132 -7.64 -23.45 13.20
N ILE A 133 -7.12 -22.27 12.83
CA ILE A 133 -7.82 -20.99 13.01
C ILE A 133 -9.14 -20.94 12.23
N PHE A 134 -9.29 -21.81 11.23
CA PHE A 134 -10.52 -21.94 10.42
C PHE A 134 -11.55 -22.89 11.03
N ASP A 135 -11.23 -23.63 12.11
CA ASP A 135 -12.14 -24.64 12.68
C ASP A 135 -13.45 -23.99 13.16
N GLY A 136 -14.52 -24.15 12.35
CA GLY A 136 -15.84 -23.58 12.63
C GLY A 136 -15.93 -22.06 12.53
N ALA A 137 -14.89 -21.40 12.05
CA ALA A 137 -14.82 -19.94 11.96
C ALA A 137 -15.66 -19.41 10.78
N ALA A 138 -16.37 -18.31 11.04
CA ALA A 138 -17.03 -17.49 10.02
C ALA A 138 -16.30 -16.17 9.76
N LYS A 139 -15.39 -15.77 10.64
CA LYS A 139 -14.67 -14.51 10.57
C LYS A 139 -13.25 -14.62 11.12
N LEU A 140 -12.32 -13.91 10.47
CA LEU A 140 -10.97 -13.68 10.97
C LEU A 140 -10.78 -12.20 11.31
N THR A 141 -10.03 -11.94 12.38
CA THR A 141 -9.66 -10.60 12.83
C THR A 141 -8.15 -10.53 13.02
N LEU A 142 -7.48 -9.68 12.25
CA LEU A 142 -6.09 -9.30 12.48
C LEU A 142 -6.06 -8.10 13.43
N THR A 143 -5.36 -8.23 14.53
CA THR A 143 -5.16 -7.17 15.52
C THR A 143 -3.69 -6.78 15.54
N ILE A 144 -3.40 -5.49 15.45
CA ILE A 144 -2.06 -4.91 15.58
C ILE A 144 -2.08 -3.96 16.78
N THR A 145 -1.16 -4.14 17.75
CA THR A 145 -1.11 -3.37 18.98
C THR A 145 0.16 -2.51 19.05
N ASP A 146 0.05 -1.39 19.76
CA ASP A 146 1.19 -0.54 20.13
C ASP A 146 2.00 0.00 18.94
N VAL A 147 1.34 0.22 17.79
CA VAL A 147 1.93 0.85 16.62
C VAL A 147 1.23 2.18 16.39
N ASP A 148 1.82 3.27 16.90
CA ASP A 148 1.32 4.65 16.88
C ASP A 148 -0.05 4.84 17.61
N THR A 149 -0.89 3.82 17.58
CA THR A 149 -2.16 3.73 18.33
C THR A 149 -2.18 2.47 19.19
N PRO A 150 -2.97 2.43 20.27
CA PRO A 150 -3.02 1.27 21.16
C PRO A 150 -3.45 -0.02 20.45
N ILE A 151 -4.41 0.07 19.51
CA ILE A 151 -4.96 -1.10 18.83
C ILE A 151 -5.55 -0.70 17.48
N ARG A 152 -5.34 -1.59 16.48
CA ARG A 152 -5.98 -1.57 15.16
C ARG A 152 -6.55 -2.95 14.89
N THR A 153 -7.73 -3.04 14.26
CA THR A 153 -8.37 -4.31 13.93
C THR A 153 -8.87 -4.31 12.49
N PHE A 154 -8.63 -5.44 11.81
CA PHE A 154 -9.03 -5.66 10.42
C PHE A 154 -9.78 -6.99 10.35
N GLU A 155 -10.98 -6.99 9.77
CA GLU A 155 -11.87 -8.14 9.79
C GLU A 155 -12.25 -8.62 8.39
N TRP A 156 -12.31 -9.94 8.21
CA TRP A 156 -12.74 -10.61 6.97
C TRP A 156 -13.70 -11.73 7.28
N GLU A 157 -14.85 -11.71 6.60
CA GLU A 157 -15.80 -12.81 6.61
C GLU A 157 -15.27 -13.97 5.74
N LEU A 158 -15.34 -15.18 6.26
CA LEU A 158 -15.02 -16.41 5.54
C LEU A 158 -16.25 -16.90 4.78
N LYS A 159 -16.05 -17.37 3.55
CA LYS A 159 -17.12 -17.88 2.68
C LYS A 159 -17.20 -19.40 2.79
#